data_ec59662e793d0c3a28e2a38619a210c3
#
_entry.id   ec59662e793d0c3a28e2a38619a210c3
#
_cell.length_a   1.000
_cell.length_b   1.000
_cell.length_c   1.000
_cell.angle_alpha   90.00
_cell.angle_beta   90.00
_cell.angle_gamma   90.00
#
_symmetry.space_group_name_H-M   'P 1'
#
loop_
_entity.id
_entity.type
_entity.pdbx_description
1 polymer ?
#
loop_
_entity_poly.entity_id
_entity_poly.type
_entity_poly.pdbx_seq_one_letter_code
_entity_poly.pdbx_strand_id
1 'polypeptide(L)'
;MTAMPLAGGYWNEVLRLTGDGVDWVVKVFADQDGWRLFPILPDDEARALAVLRGARVAPDPVAYLPRTPERPAVLVYAWVAGGPWQTGTAAVAELMRRQHDVTADGFRSVPTASDGILAEGERLLAGADPVDAAALRALAPTRPVQAAARRALIHTDAGTGNVIVGPDGPRLIDWQCPALGDPAEDLFAFLSPAFQVLYGHEPLTAAERAECLEAYGDREVLARLAALEPAL
;
A
#
# COMPACT_ATOMS: atom_id res chain seq x y z
N MET A 1 -17.58 24.19 -11.58
CA MET A 1 -16.95 23.00 -10.92
C MET A 1 -17.96 22.32 -10.03
N THR A 2 -17.98 20.98 -10.04
CA THR A 2 -18.84 20.14 -9.19
C THR A 2 -17.95 19.30 -8.27
N ALA A 3 -18.30 19.24 -6.98
CA ALA A 3 -17.65 18.38 -6.01
C ALA A 3 -18.56 17.19 -5.68
N MET A 4 -18.06 15.99 -5.69
CA MET A 4 -18.79 14.75 -5.42
C MET A 4 -17.99 13.90 -4.41
N PRO A 5 -18.59 13.51 -3.28
CA PRO A 5 -17.94 12.58 -2.35
C PRO A 5 -17.64 11.25 -3.02
N LEU A 6 -16.46 10.70 -2.73
CA LEU A 6 -16.07 9.35 -3.12
C LEU A 6 -16.30 8.39 -1.95
N ALA A 7 -16.95 7.26 -2.24
CA ALA A 7 -17.12 6.18 -1.27
C ALA A 7 -15.81 5.40 -1.09
N GLY A 8 -15.58 4.83 0.11
CA GLY A 8 -14.46 3.93 0.38
C GLY A 8 -13.35 4.51 1.24
N GLY A 9 -13.36 5.80 1.54
CA GLY A 9 -12.44 6.39 2.51
C GLY A 9 -12.87 6.09 3.95
N TYR A 10 -12.22 5.16 4.64
CA TYR A 10 -12.56 4.83 6.04
C TYR A 10 -12.18 5.93 7.03
N TRP A 11 -11.17 6.73 6.71
CA TRP A 11 -10.55 7.66 7.63
C TRP A 11 -10.57 9.11 7.16
N ASN A 12 -10.43 9.33 5.86
CA ASN A 12 -10.26 10.65 5.26
C ASN A 12 -11.52 11.03 4.46
N GLU A 13 -11.82 12.31 4.39
CA GLU A 13 -12.84 12.80 3.45
C GLU A 13 -12.19 12.91 2.06
N VAL A 14 -12.80 12.27 1.06
CA VAL A 14 -12.29 12.24 -0.31
C VAL A 14 -13.38 12.71 -1.26
N LEU A 15 -13.05 13.73 -2.06
CA LEU A 15 -13.96 14.34 -3.04
C LEU A 15 -13.36 14.28 -4.43
N ARG A 16 -14.19 14.06 -5.46
CA ARG A 16 -13.81 14.30 -6.85
C ARG A 16 -14.34 15.68 -7.28
N LEU A 17 -13.44 16.49 -7.84
CA LEU A 17 -13.76 17.78 -8.44
C LEU A 17 -13.73 17.68 -9.96
N THR A 18 -14.82 18.05 -10.62
CA THR A 18 -14.94 18.03 -12.08
C THR A 18 -15.46 19.35 -12.62
N GLY A 19 -15.07 19.70 -13.85
CA GLY A 19 -15.53 20.88 -14.58
C GLY A 19 -14.39 21.83 -14.94
N ASP A 20 -14.59 22.65 -15.97
CA ASP A 20 -13.62 23.66 -16.42
C ASP A 20 -12.24 23.07 -16.80
N GLY A 21 -12.22 21.85 -17.33
CA GLY A 21 -10.98 21.14 -17.67
C GLY A 21 -10.27 20.49 -16.48
N VAL A 22 -10.90 20.50 -15.30
CA VAL A 22 -10.41 19.88 -14.05
C VAL A 22 -11.05 18.53 -13.84
N ASP A 23 -10.26 17.53 -13.48
CA ASP A 23 -10.70 16.22 -12.98
C ASP A 23 -9.70 15.78 -11.91
N TRP A 24 -9.99 16.13 -10.65
CA TRP A 24 -9.09 15.95 -9.53
C TRP A 24 -9.75 15.22 -8.37
N VAL A 25 -8.92 14.63 -7.55
CA VAL A 25 -9.30 14.14 -6.20
C VAL A 25 -8.76 15.13 -5.18
N VAL A 26 -9.60 15.47 -4.22
CA VAL A 26 -9.25 16.25 -3.03
C VAL A 26 -9.40 15.34 -1.83
N LYS A 27 -8.30 15.07 -1.13
CA LYS A 27 -8.24 14.27 0.08
C LYS A 27 -7.98 15.18 1.27
N VAL A 28 -8.93 15.23 2.19
CA VAL A 28 -8.86 15.99 3.45
C VAL A 28 -8.54 14.99 4.56
N PHE A 29 -7.39 15.16 5.20
CA PHE A 29 -6.91 14.20 6.18
C PHE A 29 -7.54 14.43 7.54
N ALA A 30 -8.10 13.37 8.12
CA ALA A 30 -8.60 13.39 9.49
C ALA A 30 -7.48 13.59 10.51
N ASP A 31 -7.86 14.07 11.68
CA ASP A 31 -6.98 14.03 12.85
C ASP A 31 -6.86 12.61 13.35
N GLN A 32 -5.65 12.23 13.73
CA GLN A 32 -5.38 10.90 14.25
C GLN A 32 -4.57 10.96 15.53
N ASP A 33 -5.20 10.45 16.60
CA ASP A 33 -4.52 10.17 17.84
C ASP A 33 -4.31 8.66 18.00
N GLY A 34 -3.12 8.27 18.43
CA GLY A 34 -2.79 6.90 18.78
C GLY A 34 -2.10 6.07 17.69
N TRP A 35 -1.65 4.87 18.10
CA TRP A 35 -0.98 3.91 17.22
C TRP A 35 -1.98 3.23 16.29
N ARG A 36 -1.59 3.05 15.02
CA ARG A 36 -2.35 2.34 13.99
C ARG A 36 -1.41 1.51 13.13
N LEU A 37 -1.90 0.39 12.60
CA LEU A 37 -1.19 -0.42 11.62
C LEU A 37 -0.91 0.40 10.35
N PHE A 38 -1.92 1.12 9.89
CA PHE A 38 -1.83 2.02 8.74
C PHE A 38 -1.92 3.48 9.23
N PRO A 39 -0.77 4.10 9.59
CA PRO A 39 -0.77 5.50 10.03
C PRO A 39 -1.18 6.42 8.88
N ILE A 40 -1.78 7.56 9.21
CA ILE A 40 -2.06 8.61 8.22
C ILE A 40 -0.94 9.65 8.29
N LEU A 41 -0.14 9.72 7.23
CA LEU A 41 1.05 10.55 7.12
C LEU A 41 0.92 11.49 5.90
N PRO A 42 0.19 12.63 6.02
CA PRO A 42 -0.14 13.49 4.87
C PRO A 42 1.09 14.02 4.12
N ASP A 43 2.13 14.40 4.88
CA ASP A 43 3.39 14.91 4.30
C ASP A 43 4.11 13.81 3.51
N ASP A 44 4.08 12.56 4.00
CA ASP A 44 4.71 11.43 3.34
C ASP A 44 3.89 10.96 2.13
N GLU A 45 2.55 11.00 2.18
CA GLU A 45 1.73 10.74 0.99
C GLU A 45 2.01 11.77 -0.12
N ALA A 46 2.02 13.05 0.20
CA ALA A 46 2.34 14.11 -0.77
C ALA A 46 3.74 13.94 -1.35
N ARG A 47 4.72 13.56 -0.52
CA ARG A 47 6.10 13.26 -0.95
C ARG A 47 6.16 12.04 -1.84
N ALA A 48 5.45 10.96 -1.50
CA ALA A 48 5.41 9.73 -2.31
C ALA A 48 4.86 10.01 -3.70
N LEU A 49 3.72 10.72 -3.81
CA LEU A 49 3.18 11.10 -5.11
C LEU A 49 4.16 11.96 -5.92
N ALA A 50 4.90 12.87 -5.26
CA ALA A 50 5.89 13.71 -5.94
C ALA A 50 7.09 12.88 -6.46
N VAL A 51 7.60 11.93 -5.67
CA VAL A 51 8.71 11.04 -6.04
C VAL A 51 8.30 10.08 -7.16
N LEU A 52 7.05 9.58 -7.13
CA LEU A 52 6.51 8.64 -8.12
C LEU A 52 5.99 9.33 -9.39
N ARG A 53 6.03 10.66 -9.46
CA ARG A 53 5.58 11.42 -10.63
C ARG A 53 6.29 10.94 -11.89
N GLY A 54 5.52 10.64 -12.93
CA GLY A 54 6.02 10.14 -14.20
C GLY A 54 6.39 8.66 -14.25
N ALA A 55 6.49 7.97 -13.11
CA ALA A 55 6.71 6.51 -13.08
C ALA A 55 5.47 5.70 -13.47
N ARG A 56 4.32 6.36 -13.61
CA ARG A 56 3.02 5.73 -13.92
C ARG A 56 2.63 4.66 -12.88
N VAL A 57 2.94 4.93 -11.61
CA VAL A 57 2.66 4.04 -10.47
C VAL A 57 1.53 4.57 -9.63
N ALA A 58 1.49 5.88 -9.40
CA ALA A 58 0.57 6.59 -8.54
C ALA A 58 -0.16 7.71 -9.32
N PRO A 59 -1.20 8.33 -8.75
CA PRO A 59 -1.79 9.55 -9.29
C PRO A 59 -0.76 10.70 -9.35
N ASP A 60 -0.87 11.57 -10.35
CA ASP A 60 -0.03 12.76 -10.43
C ASP A 60 -0.47 13.81 -9.39
N PRO A 61 0.42 14.27 -8.50
CA PRO A 61 0.09 15.29 -7.52
C PRO A 61 -0.12 16.66 -8.19
N VAL A 62 -1.14 17.38 -7.72
CA VAL A 62 -1.50 18.72 -8.18
C VAL A 62 -1.11 19.77 -7.14
N ALA A 63 -1.52 19.60 -5.88
CA ALA A 63 -1.23 20.51 -4.79
C ALA A 63 -1.22 19.80 -3.46
N TYR A 64 -0.43 20.32 -2.52
CA TYR A 64 -0.46 19.90 -1.13
C TYR A 64 -0.51 21.13 -0.21
N LEU A 65 -1.43 21.11 0.73
CA LEU A 65 -1.58 22.10 1.77
C LEU A 65 -1.32 21.42 3.11
N PRO A 66 -0.17 21.63 3.76
CA PRO A 66 0.16 21.00 5.02
C PRO A 66 -0.82 21.44 6.14
N ARG A 67 -0.95 20.61 7.18
CA ARG A 67 -1.76 20.91 8.36
C ARG A 67 -1.30 22.19 9.04
N THR A 68 -2.28 22.97 9.51
CA THR A 68 -2.04 24.08 10.43
C THR A 68 -2.97 23.94 11.64
N PRO A 69 -2.85 24.75 12.71
CA PRO A 69 -3.79 24.73 13.82
C PRO A 69 -5.24 25.01 13.39
N GLU A 70 -5.45 25.75 12.29
CA GLU A 70 -6.79 26.20 11.83
C GLU A 70 -7.38 25.30 10.75
N ARG A 71 -6.60 24.38 10.15
CA ARG A 71 -7.09 23.52 9.05
C ARG A 71 -6.38 22.18 8.98
N PRO A 72 -7.08 21.12 8.54
CA PRO A 72 -6.48 19.83 8.23
C PRO A 72 -5.49 19.93 7.07
N ALA A 73 -4.64 18.91 6.91
CA ALA A 73 -3.87 18.74 5.69
C ALA A 73 -4.81 18.40 4.53
N VAL A 74 -4.48 18.89 3.32
CA VAL A 74 -5.26 18.63 2.11
C VAL A 74 -4.30 18.28 0.98
N LEU A 75 -4.53 17.15 0.34
CA LEU A 75 -3.80 16.71 -0.85
C LEU A 75 -4.73 16.70 -2.07
N VAL A 76 -4.26 17.28 -3.17
CA VAL A 76 -4.97 17.29 -4.45
C VAL A 76 -4.12 16.56 -5.46
N TYR A 77 -4.72 15.61 -6.18
CA TYR A 77 -4.07 14.86 -7.24
C TYR A 77 -5.02 14.60 -8.41
N ALA A 78 -4.46 14.26 -9.57
CA ALA A 78 -5.24 13.98 -10.77
C ALA A 78 -6.11 12.73 -10.57
N TRP A 79 -7.34 12.79 -11.08
CA TRP A 79 -8.22 11.63 -11.10
C TRP A 79 -7.59 10.50 -11.94
N VAL A 80 -7.56 9.29 -11.39
CA VAL A 80 -7.19 8.07 -12.13
C VAL A 80 -8.46 7.51 -12.76
N ALA A 81 -8.55 7.62 -14.08
CA ALA A 81 -9.67 7.04 -14.82
C ALA A 81 -9.58 5.52 -14.81
N GLY A 82 -10.68 4.85 -14.48
CA GLY A 82 -10.75 3.40 -14.42
C GLY A 82 -11.70 2.92 -13.34
N GLY A 83 -11.56 1.65 -12.97
CA GLY A 83 -12.31 1.01 -11.90
C GLY A 83 -11.39 0.23 -10.95
N PRO A 84 -11.94 -0.23 -9.81
CA PRO A 84 -11.22 -1.12 -8.91
C PRO A 84 -10.69 -2.35 -9.65
N TRP A 85 -9.54 -2.84 -9.21
CA TRP A 85 -8.97 -4.08 -9.76
C TRP A 85 -9.97 -5.23 -9.64
N GLN A 86 -10.03 -6.08 -10.67
CA GLN A 86 -10.86 -7.28 -10.69
C GLN A 86 -10.07 -8.51 -11.12
N THR A 87 -9.16 -8.36 -12.06
CA THR A 87 -8.38 -9.46 -12.65
C THR A 87 -7.05 -8.94 -13.21
N GLY A 88 -6.12 -9.86 -13.53
CA GLY A 88 -4.86 -9.51 -14.16
C GLY A 88 -3.76 -9.20 -13.14
N THR A 89 -3.22 -10.23 -12.53
CA THR A 89 -2.18 -10.13 -11.49
C THR A 89 -0.83 -9.70 -12.03
N ALA A 90 -0.49 -10.10 -13.27
CA ALA A 90 0.76 -9.73 -13.94
C ALA A 90 0.93 -8.20 -14.03
N ALA A 91 -0.11 -7.48 -14.45
CA ALA A 91 -0.04 -6.03 -14.62
C ALA A 91 0.19 -5.30 -13.28
N VAL A 92 -0.35 -5.82 -12.18
CA VAL A 92 -0.13 -5.28 -10.83
C VAL A 92 1.29 -5.59 -10.35
N ALA A 93 1.80 -6.79 -10.61
CA ALA A 93 3.17 -7.16 -10.30
C ALA A 93 4.20 -6.26 -11.03
N GLU A 94 3.99 -6.00 -12.31
CA GLU A 94 4.80 -5.07 -13.10
C GLU A 94 4.70 -3.62 -12.57
N LEU A 95 3.52 -3.19 -12.11
CA LEU A 95 3.32 -1.91 -11.45
C LEU A 95 4.19 -1.82 -10.18
N MET A 96 4.10 -2.81 -9.29
CA MET A 96 4.89 -2.87 -8.06
C MET A 96 6.40 -2.94 -8.36
N ARG A 97 6.79 -3.67 -9.40
CA ARG A 97 8.18 -3.71 -9.83
C ARG A 97 8.70 -2.31 -10.20
N ARG A 98 7.94 -1.56 -11.01
CA ARG A 98 8.30 -0.18 -11.36
C ARG A 98 8.36 0.73 -10.13
N GLN A 99 7.42 0.58 -9.18
CA GLN A 99 7.43 1.30 -7.91
C GLN A 99 8.73 1.05 -7.13
N HIS A 100 9.08 -0.21 -6.92
CA HIS A 100 10.24 -0.61 -6.12
C HIS A 100 11.59 -0.28 -6.78
N ASP A 101 11.60 0.06 -8.07
CA ASP A 101 12.79 0.54 -8.77
C ASP A 101 12.97 2.08 -8.68
N VAL A 102 11.97 2.80 -8.15
CA VAL A 102 12.10 4.25 -7.93
C VAL A 102 13.02 4.51 -6.74
N THR A 103 14.05 5.34 -6.98
CA THR A 103 14.93 5.80 -5.89
C THR A 103 14.17 6.81 -5.02
N ALA A 104 14.11 6.54 -3.72
CA ALA A 104 13.44 7.39 -2.75
C ALA A 104 14.22 7.45 -1.43
N ASP A 105 14.12 8.58 -0.75
CA ASP A 105 14.69 8.81 0.57
C ASP A 105 13.76 9.67 1.43
N GLY A 106 14.13 9.85 2.71
CA GLY A 106 13.40 10.73 3.62
C GLY A 106 12.05 10.20 4.11
N PHE A 107 11.73 8.93 3.87
CA PHE A 107 10.55 8.26 4.42
C PHE A 107 10.89 7.52 5.72
N ARG A 108 9.87 7.21 6.51
CA ARG A 108 10.01 6.30 7.65
C ARG A 108 10.56 4.95 7.17
N SER A 109 11.25 4.23 8.05
CA SER A 109 11.70 2.88 7.77
C SER A 109 10.87 1.88 8.58
N VAL A 110 10.52 0.76 7.94
CA VAL A 110 9.86 -0.38 8.60
C VAL A 110 10.83 -1.55 8.76
N PRO A 111 10.59 -2.47 9.71
CA PRO A 111 11.38 -3.67 9.85
C PRO A 111 11.39 -4.50 8.57
N THR A 112 12.55 -5.07 8.23
CA THR A 112 12.70 -5.97 7.08
C THR A 112 13.28 -7.33 7.48
N ALA A 113 13.55 -7.52 8.77
CA ALA A 113 13.93 -8.79 9.36
C ALA A 113 12.74 -9.39 10.10
N SER A 114 12.65 -10.72 10.16
CA SER A 114 11.51 -11.41 10.75
C SER A 114 11.29 -11.10 12.23
N ASP A 115 12.34 -10.86 13.01
CA ASP A 115 12.23 -10.50 14.43
C ASP A 115 11.55 -9.14 14.64
N GLY A 116 11.87 -8.16 13.81
CA GLY A 116 11.23 -6.84 13.85
C GLY A 116 9.76 -6.89 13.40
N ILE A 117 9.46 -7.65 12.34
CA ILE A 117 8.09 -7.86 11.84
C ILE A 117 7.24 -8.54 12.92
N LEU A 118 7.74 -9.62 13.52
CA LEU A 118 7.05 -10.34 14.59
C LEU A 118 6.84 -9.45 15.84
N ALA A 119 7.80 -8.59 16.18
CA ALA A 119 7.63 -7.64 17.28
C ALA A 119 6.53 -6.60 17.02
N GLU A 120 6.29 -6.23 15.77
CA GLU A 120 5.13 -5.40 15.40
C GLU A 120 3.83 -6.21 15.47
N GLY A 121 3.82 -7.45 14.99
CA GLY A 121 2.70 -8.37 15.09
C GLY A 121 2.27 -8.61 16.55
N GLU A 122 3.20 -8.78 17.48
CA GLU A 122 2.89 -8.96 18.91
C GLU A 122 2.12 -7.77 19.51
N ARG A 123 2.35 -6.55 19.03
CA ARG A 123 1.56 -5.38 19.45
C ARG A 123 0.12 -5.45 18.99
N LEU A 124 -0.14 -6.02 17.82
CA LEU A 124 -1.48 -6.26 17.28
C LEU A 124 -2.21 -7.35 18.08
N LEU A 125 -1.47 -8.40 18.45
CA LEU A 125 -2.02 -9.53 19.20
C LEU A 125 -2.39 -9.21 20.66
N ALA A 126 -1.94 -8.07 21.20
CA ALA A 126 -2.21 -7.69 22.58
C ALA A 126 -3.71 -7.55 22.92
N GLY A 127 -4.56 -7.32 21.92
CA GLY A 127 -6.02 -7.25 22.06
C GLY A 127 -6.79 -8.43 21.46
N ALA A 128 -6.10 -9.43 20.92
CA ALA A 128 -6.71 -10.58 20.26
C ALA A 128 -7.14 -11.67 21.26
N ASP A 129 -8.05 -12.56 20.83
CA ASP A 129 -8.37 -13.75 21.59
C ASP A 129 -7.10 -14.60 21.84
N PRO A 130 -6.87 -15.10 23.07
CA PRO A 130 -5.65 -15.85 23.38
C PRO A 130 -5.44 -17.12 22.53
N VAL A 131 -6.53 -17.78 22.09
CA VAL A 131 -6.44 -18.99 21.24
C VAL A 131 -5.98 -18.59 19.85
N ASP A 132 -6.57 -17.54 19.28
CA ASP A 132 -6.20 -17.00 17.96
C ASP A 132 -4.77 -16.46 17.97
N ALA A 133 -4.39 -15.73 19.03
CA ALA A 133 -3.03 -15.23 19.20
C ALA A 133 -1.99 -16.37 19.28
N ALA A 134 -2.31 -17.46 19.97
CA ALA A 134 -1.43 -18.64 20.05
C ALA A 134 -1.32 -19.34 18.69
N ALA A 135 -2.43 -19.46 17.95
CA ALA A 135 -2.43 -20.04 16.60
C ALA A 135 -1.57 -19.21 15.63
N LEU A 136 -1.71 -17.88 15.66
CA LEU A 136 -0.92 -16.97 14.81
C LEU A 136 0.58 -17.04 15.16
N ARG A 137 0.95 -17.06 16.46
CA ARG A 137 2.35 -17.23 16.88
C ARG A 137 2.96 -18.54 16.39
N ALA A 138 2.17 -19.59 16.25
CA ALA A 138 2.64 -20.89 15.76
C ALA A 138 2.99 -20.88 14.27
N LEU A 139 2.54 -19.86 13.51
CA LEU A 139 2.90 -19.66 12.10
C LEU A 139 4.25 -18.95 11.92
N ALA A 140 4.82 -18.37 12.97
CA ALA A 140 6.09 -17.67 12.89
C ALA A 140 7.18 -18.53 12.24
N PRO A 141 8.08 -17.94 11.42
CA PRO A 141 9.13 -18.69 10.73
C PRO A 141 10.05 -19.36 11.74
N THR A 142 10.37 -20.64 11.50
CA THR A 142 11.24 -21.45 12.38
C THR A 142 12.71 -21.02 12.30
N ARG A 143 13.09 -20.26 11.30
CA ARG A 143 14.44 -19.71 11.10
C ARG A 143 14.37 -18.21 10.94
N PRO A 144 15.25 -17.44 11.62
CA PRO A 144 15.31 -15.99 11.46
C PRO A 144 15.62 -15.60 10.01
N VAL A 145 14.85 -14.66 9.47
CA VAL A 145 15.11 -14.03 8.19
C VAL A 145 15.83 -12.71 8.46
N GLN A 146 17.01 -12.54 7.90
CA GLN A 146 17.83 -11.34 8.09
C GLN A 146 17.22 -10.14 7.40
N ALA A 147 17.61 -8.93 7.83
CA ALA A 147 17.17 -7.70 7.19
C ALA A 147 17.50 -7.67 5.69
N ALA A 148 16.65 -7.03 4.92
CA ALA A 148 16.87 -6.83 3.49
C ALA A 148 18.16 -6.02 3.24
N ALA A 149 18.97 -6.44 2.30
CA ALA A 149 20.17 -5.70 1.88
C ALA A 149 19.78 -4.43 1.12
N ARG A 150 18.68 -4.46 0.36
CA ARG A 150 18.10 -3.33 -0.35
C ARG A 150 16.72 -3.01 0.24
N ARG A 151 16.44 -1.72 0.47
CA ARG A 151 15.10 -1.20 0.75
C ARG A 151 14.57 -0.45 -0.45
N ALA A 152 13.27 -0.48 -0.66
CA ALA A 152 12.58 0.30 -1.66
C ALA A 152 11.50 1.16 -1.01
N LEU A 153 10.96 2.12 -1.76
CA LEU A 153 9.72 2.79 -1.38
C LEU A 153 8.58 1.80 -1.54
N ILE A 154 7.99 1.38 -0.44
CA ILE A 154 6.84 0.48 -0.40
C ILE A 154 5.58 1.25 -0.01
N HIS A 155 4.44 0.73 -0.47
CA HIS A 155 3.11 1.29 -0.18
C HIS A 155 2.66 1.00 1.25
N THR A 156 3.03 -0.17 1.76
CA THR A 156 2.66 -0.79 3.05
C THR A 156 1.18 -1.19 3.18
N ASP A 157 0.32 -0.78 2.24
CA ASP A 157 -1.09 -1.15 2.14
C ASP A 157 -1.47 -1.42 0.67
N ALA A 158 -0.66 -2.23 -0.02
CA ALA A 158 -0.79 -2.53 -1.45
C ALA A 158 -1.88 -3.59 -1.74
N GLY A 159 -2.96 -3.61 -0.95
CA GLY A 159 -4.12 -4.49 -1.17
C GLY A 159 -4.89 -4.16 -2.45
N THR A 160 -5.74 -5.09 -2.90
CA THR A 160 -6.55 -4.95 -4.14
C THR A 160 -7.47 -3.74 -4.12
N GLY A 161 -7.94 -3.30 -2.96
CA GLY A 161 -8.77 -2.09 -2.80
C GLY A 161 -8.05 -0.80 -3.18
N ASN A 162 -6.72 -0.80 -3.16
CA ASN A 162 -5.90 0.36 -3.50
C ASN A 162 -5.36 0.31 -4.94
N VAL A 163 -5.86 -0.60 -5.79
CA VAL A 163 -5.48 -0.71 -7.20
C VAL A 163 -6.62 -0.25 -8.09
N ILE A 164 -6.38 0.79 -8.89
CA ILE A 164 -7.30 1.25 -9.94
C ILE A 164 -6.73 0.82 -11.30
N VAL A 165 -7.55 0.16 -12.10
CA VAL A 165 -7.19 -0.27 -13.46
C VAL A 165 -7.89 0.61 -14.48
N GLY A 166 -7.11 1.34 -15.24
CA GLY A 166 -7.57 2.23 -16.29
C GLY A 166 -7.00 1.87 -17.67
N PRO A 167 -7.31 2.69 -18.71
CA PRO A 167 -6.84 2.47 -20.08
C PRO A 167 -5.31 2.42 -20.18
N ASP A 168 -4.63 3.16 -19.28
CA ASP A 168 -3.17 3.25 -19.24
C ASP A 168 -2.51 2.25 -18.29
N GLY A 169 -3.26 1.23 -17.87
CA GLY A 169 -2.84 0.21 -16.91
C GLY A 169 -3.14 0.57 -15.46
N PRO A 170 -2.69 -0.28 -14.51
CA PRO A 170 -2.98 -0.09 -13.09
C PRO A 170 -2.20 1.07 -12.47
N ARG A 171 -2.78 1.63 -11.39
CA ARG A 171 -2.18 2.61 -10.47
C ARG A 171 -2.49 2.22 -9.04
N LEU A 172 -1.55 2.46 -8.14
CA LEU A 172 -1.79 2.41 -6.69
C LEU A 172 -2.26 3.78 -6.20
N ILE A 173 -3.35 3.78 -5.46
CA ILE A 173 -3.91 4.97 -4.79
C ILE A 173 -3.78 4.81 -3.27
N ASP A 174 -4.09 5.86 -2.52
CA ASP A 174 -4.07 5.86 -1.05
C ASP A 174 -2.68 5.59 -0.43
N TRP A 175 -1.71 6.40 -0.82
CA TRP A 175 -0.32 6.36 -0.36
C TRP A 175 -0.13 6.93 1.06
N GLN A 176 -1.11 6.76 1.94
CA GLN A 176 -1.15 7.46 3.24
C GLN A 176 -0.06 7.04 4.24
N CYS A 177 0.59 5.89 4.05
CA CYS A 177 1.56 5.35 5.00
C CYS A 177 2.85 4.79 4.35
N PRO A 178 3.43 5.44 3.34
CA PRO A 178 4.58 4.90 2.62
C PRO A 178 5.79 4.74 3.54
N ALA A 179 6.68 3.82 3.18
CA ALA A 179 7.88 3.56 3.96
C ALA A 179 9.06 3.11 3.07
N LEU A 180 10.26 3.15 3.62
CA LEU A 180 11.40 2.40 3.10
C LEU A 180 11.41 1.02 3.77
N GLY A 181 11.11 -0.02 3.00
CA GLY A 181 10.92 -1.37 3.48
C GLY A 181 11.35 -2.44 2.49
N ASP A 182 10.93 -3.65 2.76
CA ASP A 182 11.15 -4.80 1.87
C ASP A 182 10.04 -4.85 0.80
N PRO A 183 10.38 -4.86 -0.50
CA PRO A 183 9.40 -5.07 -1.56
C PRO A 183 8.48 -6.28 -1.38
N ALA A 184 8.94 -7.30 -0.67
CA ALA A 184 8.16 -8.50 -0.36
C ALA A 184 6.87 -8.19 0.43
N GLU A 185 6.86 -7.10 1.21
CA GLU A 185 5.70 -6.68 2.02
C GLU A 185 4.52 -6.25 1.13
N ASP A 186 4.76 -5.45 0.10
CA ASP A 186 3.71 -5.05 -0.85
C ASP A 186 3.19 -6.24 -1.66
N LEU A 187 4.09 -7.14 -2.08
CA LEU A 187 3.68 -8.38 -2.74
C LEU A 187 2.83 -9.26 -1.82
N PHE A 188 3.23 -9.39 -0.55
CA PHE A 188 2.44 -10.12 0.44
C PHE A 188 1.04 -9.51 0.59
N ALA A 189 0.94 -8.20 0.77
CA ALA A 189 -0.34 -7.52 0.92
C ALA A 189 -1.28 -7.79 -0.27
N PHE A 190 -0.78 -7.68 -1.50
CA PHE A 190 -1.58 -7.97 -2.70
C PHE A 190 -1.98 -9.45 -2.81
N LEU A 191 -1.08 -10.37 -2.47
CA LEU A 191 -1.27 -11.82 -2.60
C LEU A 191 -2.02 -12.44 -1.42
N SER A 192 -2.22 -11.69 -0.33
CA SER A 192 -2.84 -12.19 0.91
C SER A 192 -4.31 -12.58 0.69
N PRO A 193 -4.70 -13.83 0.98
CA PRO A 193 -6.10 -14.23 0.95
C PRO A 193 -7.00 -13.39 1.85
N ALA A 194 -6.48 -12.94 2.98
CA ALA A 194 -7.21 -12.10 3.94
C ALA A 194 -7.56 -10.73 3.33
N PHE A 195 -6.62 -10.08 2.65
CA PHE A 195 -6.88 -8.81 1.97
C PHE A 195 -7.78 -9.00 0.74
N GLN A 196 -7.66 -10.11 -0.01
CA GLN A 196 -8.59 -10.41 -1.10
C GLN A 196 -10.03 -10.43 -0.58
N VAL A 197 -10.29 -11.21 0.48
CA VAL A 197 -11.62 -11.33 1.08
C VAL A 197 -12.09 -10.00 1.68
N LEU A 198 -11.21 -9.25 2.34
CA LEU A 198 -11.53 -7.94 2.92
C LEU A 198 -12.08 -6.96 1.88
N TYR A 199 -11.53 -7.00 0.66
CA TYR A 199 -11.95 -6.15 -0.46
C TYR A 199 -13.01 -6.80 -1.37
N GLY A 200 -13.62 -7.93 -0.93
CA GLY A 200 -14.75 -8.56 -1.61
C GLY A 200 -14.37 -9.44 -2.80
N HIS A 201 -13.10 -9.88 -2.86
CA HIS A 201 -12.61 -10.82 -3.86
C HIS A 201 -12.49 -12.23 -3.30
N GLU A 202 -12.57 -13.22 -4.18
CA GLU A 202 -12.12 -14.57 -3.84
C GLU A 202 -10.59 -14.60 -3.74
N PRO A 203 -10.02 -15.45 -2.87
CA PRO A 203 -8.58 -15.67 -2.84
C PRO A 203 -8.03 -16.05 -4.21
N LEU A 204 -6.85 -15.51 -4.55
CA LEU A 204 -6.17 -15.83 -5.80
C LEU A 204 -5.94 -17.33 -5.93
N THR A 205 -6.19 -17.86 -7.11
CA THR A 205 -5.82 -19.24 -7.45
C THR A 205 -4.29 -19.40 -7.49
N ALA A 206 -3.81 -20.62 -7.38
CA ALA A 206 -2.38 -20.92 -7.52
C ALA A 206 -1.80 -20.44 -8.86
N ALA A 207 -2.60 -20.46 -9.94
CA ALA A 207 -2.19 -19.98 -11.25
C ALA A 207 -2.04 -18.46 -11.29
N GLU A 208 -3.00 -17.70 -10.73
CA GLU A 208 -2.94 -16.24 -10.65
C GLU A 208 -1.79 -15.77 -9.75
N ARG A 209 -1.56 -16.47 -8.61
CA ARG A 209 -0.40 -16.21 -7.77
C ARG A 209 0.91 -16.46 -8.53
N ALA A 210 1.03 -17.56 -9.25
CA ALA A 210 2.22 -17.88 -10.05
C ALA A 210 2.46 -16.84 -11.14
N GLU A 211 1.41 -16.41 -11.86
CA GLU A 211 1.45 -15.33 -12.86
C GLU A 211 2.00 -14.03 -12.26
N CYS A 212 1.50 -13.63 -11.08
CA CYS A 212 1.99 -12.45 -10.37
C CYS A 212 3.49 -12.53 -10.06
N LEU A 213 3.93 -13.64 -9.47
CA LEU A 213 5.32 -13.84 -9.08
C LEU A 213 6.25 -13.89 -10.30
N GLU A 214 5.85 -14.55 -11.38
CA GLU A 214 6.60 -14.60 -12.64
C GLU A 214 6.75 -13.19 -13.26
N ALA A 215 5.67 -12.43 -13.33
CA ALA A 215 5.67 -11.07 -13.86
C ALA A 215 6.50 -10.10 -13.02
N TYR A 216 6.50 -10.23 -11.69
CA TYR A 216 7.35 -9.44 -10.83
C TYR A 216 8.85 -9.69 -11.09
N GLY A 217 9.27 -10.94 -11.26
CA GLY A 217 10.53 -11.39 -11.85
C GLY A 217 11.82 -11.16 -11.04
N ASP A 218 11.79 -10.46 -9.88
CA ASP A 218 12.97 -10.27 -9.03
C ASP A 218 13.19 -11.46 -8.10
N ARG A 219 14.14 -12.31 -8.44
CA ARG A 219 14.42 -13.56 -7.70
C ARG A 219 14.79 -13.34 -6.24
N GLU A 220 15.49 -12.26 -5.93
CA GLU A 220 15.89 -11.95 -4.55
C GLU A 220 14.64 -11.60 -3.72
N VAL A 221 13.80 -10.71 -4.22
CA VAL A 221 12.55 -10.32 -3.56
C VAL A 221 11.59 -11.52 -3.42
N LEU A 222 11.48 -12.37 -4.45
CA LEU A 222 10.64 -13.57 -4.39
C LEU A 222 11.14 -14.60 -3.37
N ALA A 223 12.45 -14.77 -3.25
CA ALA A 223 13.03 -15.62 -2.21
C ALA A 223 12.79 -15.06 -0.81
N ARG A 224 12.83 -13.73 -0.66
CA ARG A 224 12.51 -13.05 0.59
C ARG A 224 11.01 -13.18 0.93
N LEU A 225 10.12 -12.98 -0.04
CA LEU A 225 8.69 -13.20 0.15
C LEU A 225 8.41 -14.60 0.71
N ALA A 226 8.95 -15.65 0.05
CA ALA A 226 8.75 -17.02 0.49
C ALA A 226 9.27 -17.30 1.92
N ALA A 227 10.34 -16.60 2.33
CA ALA A 227 10.91 -16.74 3.66
C ALA A 227 10.18 -15.93 4.74
N LEU A 228 9.63 -14.75 4.38
CA LEU A 228 9.00 -13.81 5.30
C LEU A 228 7.47 -14.02 5.42
N GLU A 229 6.84 -14.62 4.42
CA GLU A 229 5.38 -14.81 4.39
C GLU A 229 4.79 -15.37 5.70
N PRO A 230 5.46 -16.30 6.43
CA PRO A 230 4.97 -16.75 7.73
C PRO A 230 5.06 -15.70 8.87
N ALA A 231 5.78 -14.59 8.66
CA ALA A 231 5.93 -13.51 9.64
C ALA A 231 5.07 -12.28 9.29
N LEU A 232 4.73 -12.13 8.00
CA LEU A 232 3.87 -11.08 7.48
C LEU A 232 2.39 -11.45 7.65
#